data_50bc7521f2824f3ae9643e4cdb6ad6ec
#
_entry.id   50bc7521f2824f3ae9643e4cdb6ad6ec
#
_cell.length_a   1.000
_cell.length_b   1.000
_cell.length_c   1.000
_cell.angle_alpha   90.00
_cell.angle_beta   90.00
_cell.angle_gamma   90.00
#
_symmetry.space_group_name_H-M   'P 1'
#
loop_
_entity.id
_entity.type
_entity.pdbx_description
1 polymer ?
#
loop_
_entity_poly.entity_id
_entity_poly.type
_entity_poly.pdbx_seq_one_letter_code
_entity_poly.pdbx_strand_id
1 'polypeptide(L)'
;VILKCLEVKPERRYQSAAQLALDLQNPTQVALTRRAERMQKSGTLRNFKRWFFALGAEPAPTHTKASEQLDRSPIILAAVDVDNAAPELLDKLRESVRRIVLAEPGARLACASVMKIARIGMDDLVDEDGRSRHVQQLVGLKHWARPISKGLNLDDGRLTFHVLEAPDVATAIVEFARRNQVDHIVMGARGASGLRRYLGSVSSQVVAESDCSVTVVRAAVPLPPADEPG
;
A
#
# COMPACT_ATOMS: atom_id res chain seq x y z
N VAL A 1 0.23 -17.92 -19.57
CA VAL A 1 0.04 -17.03 -18.42
C VAL A 1 -0.25 -17.84 -17.15
N ILE A 2 -1.38 -18.57 -17.04
CA ILE A 2 -1.79 -19.29 -15.82
C ILE A 2 -0.70 -20.24 -15.31
N LEU A 3 -0.09 -21.06 -16.16
CA LEU A 3 0.98 -21.98 -15.76
C LEU A 3 2.22 -21.28 -15.23
N LYS A 4 2.51 -20.06 -15.68
CA LYS A 4 3.60 -19.25 -15.15
C LYS A 4 3.26 -18.69 -13.75
N CYS A 5 2.01 -18.35 -13.47
CA CYS A 5 1.55 -18.00 -12.12
C CYS A 5 1.69 -19.18 -11.14
N LEU A 6 1.51 -20.41 -11.63
CA LEU A 6 1.54 -21.65 -10.84
C LEU A 6 2.91 -22.33 -10.81
N GLU A 7 3.99 -21.67 -11.23
CA GLU A 7 5.34 -22.22 -11.14
C GLU A 7 5.72 -22.49 -9.67
N VAL A 8 6.43 -23.63 -9.46
CA VAL A 8 6.79 -24.08 -8.11
C VAL A 8 7.79 -23.12 -7.47
N LYS A 9 8.74 -22.62 -8.24
CA LYS A 9 9.76 -21.69 -7.77
C LYS A 9 9.24 -20.24 -7.86
N PRO A 10 9.18 -19.48 -6.78
CA PRO A 10 8.67 -18.10 -6.77
C PRO A 10 9.37 -17.18 -7.80
N GLU A 11 10.67 -17.31 -7.94
CA GLU A 11 11.48 -16.55 -8.90
C GLU A 11 11.12 -16.81 -10.37
N ARG A 12 10.34 -17.85 -10.66
CA ARG A 12 9.85 -18.17 -12.01
C ARG A 12 8.42 -17.71 -12.25
N ARG A 13 7.76 -17.18 -11.24
CA ARG A 13 6.44 -16.57 -11.36
C ARG A 13 6.56 -15.15 -11.90
N TYR A 14 5.45 -14.50 -12.10
CA TYR A 14 5.42 -13.06 -12.33
C TYR A 14 5.93 -12.33 -11.08
N GLN A 15 6.92 -11.47 -11.28
CA GLN A 15 7.49 -10.69 -10.17
C GLN A 15 6.72 -9.41 -9.90
N SER A 16 5.80 -9.01 -10.80
CA SER A 16 4.93 -7.86 -10.61
C SER A 16 3.59 -8.07 -11.33
N ALA A 17 2.56 -7.39 -10.83
CA ALA A 17 1.26 -7.34 -11.48
C ALA A 17 1.33 -6.72 -12.88
N ALA A 18 2.24 -5.78 -13.10
CA ALA A 18 2.46 -5.15 -14.40
C ALA A 18 2.94 -6.16 -15.45
N GLN A 19 3.87 -7.08 -15.09
CA GLN A 19 4.29 -8.15 -15.98
C GLN A 19 3.15 -9.10 -16.33
N LEU A 20 2.32 -9.44 -15.35
CA LEU A 20 1.15 -10.27 -15.57
C LEU A 20 0.15 -9.58 -16.52
N ALA A 21 -0.13 -8.32 -16.29
CA ALA A 21 -1.05 -7.54 -17.12
C ALA A 21 -0.55 -7.44 -18.58
N LEU A 22 0.75 -7.19 -18.77
CA LEU A 22 1.35 -7.14 -20.09
C LEU A 22 1.23 -8.47 -20.85
N ASP A 23 1.52 -9.59 -20.17
CA ASP A 23 1.41 -10.93 -20.76
C ASP A 23 -0.05 -11.34 -21.03
N LEU A 24 -1.02 -10.81 -20.25
CA LEU A 24 -2.45 -10.99 -20.52
C LEU A 24 -2.92 -10.20 -21.75
N GLN A 25 -2.37 -9.01 -21.96
CA GLN A 25 -2.68 -8.19 -23.15
C GLN A 25 -2.04 -8.76 -24.43
N ASN A 26 -0.91 -9.46 -24.30
CA ASN A 26 -0.16 -10.00 -25.42
C ASN A 26 0.08 -11.52 -25.31
N PRO A 27 -0.97 -12.35 -25.27
CA PRO A 27 -0.87 -13.77 -24.96
C PRO A 27 -0.05 -14.56 -25.97
N THR A 28 0.07 -14.10 -27.20
CA THR A 28 0.85 -14.75 -28.28
C THR A 28 2.36 -14.59 -28.13
N GLN A 29 2.82 -13.63 -27.34
CA GLN A 29 4.24 -13.35 -27.10
C GLN A 29 4.77 -14.06 -25.84
N VAL A 30 3.88 -14.70 -25.06
CA VAL A 30 4.26 -15.33 -23.80
C VAL A 30 5.04 -16.62 -24.08
N ALA A 31 6.29 -16.66 -23.63
CA ALA A 31 7.09 -17.87 -23.70
C ALA A 31 6.47 -19.02 -22.92
N LEU A 32 6.34 -20.18 -23.53
CA LEU A 32 5.83 -21.38 -22.88
C LEU A 32 6.77 -21.81 -21.75
N THR A 33 6.21 -22.06 -20.56
CA THR A 33 7.00 -22.60 -19.45
C THR A 33 7.35 -24.08 -19.73
N ARG A 34 8.46 -24.56 -19.19
CA ARG A 34 8.84 -25.99 -19.27
C ARG A 34 7.72 -26.93 -18.76
N ARG A 35 6.84 -26.44 -17.90
CA ARG A 35 5.68 -27.18 -17.41
C ARG A 35 4.58 -27.30 -18.47
N ALA A 36 4.35 -26.26 -19.26
CA ALA A 36 3.43 -26.27 -20.40
C ALA A 36 3.91 -27.25 -21.50
N GLU A 37 5.21 -27.23 -21.80
CA GLU A 37 5.81 -28.17 -22.77
C GLU A 37 5.70 -29.63 -22.30
N ARG A 38 5.85 -29.90 -21.01
CA ARG A 38 5.68 -31.25 -20.44
C ARG A 38 4.23 -31.74 -20.48
N MET A 39 3.25 -30.84 -20.32
CA MET A 39 1.83 -31.20 -20.44
C MET A 39 1.43 -31.60 -21.84
N GLN A 40 2.03 -30.98 -22.88
CA GLN A 40 1.82 -31.34 -24.25
C GLN A 40 2.40 -32.73 -24.62
N LYS A 41 3.43 -33.19 -23.90
CA LYS A 41 4.13 -34.48 -24.15
C LYS A 41 3.67 -35.63 -23.24
N SER A 42 2.67 -35.45 -22.41
CA SER A 42 2.25 -36.52 -21.47
C SER A 42 1.29 -37.51 -22.14
N GLY A 43 1.84 -38.56 -22.65
CA GLY A 43 1.08 -39.72 -23.12
C GLY A 43 0.39 -40.50 -21.99
N THR A 44 -0.67 -41.21 -22.32
CA THR A 44 -1.59 -41.97 -21.46
C THR A 44 -0.94 -42.93 -20.45
N LEU A 45 0.22 -43.47 -20.73
CA LEU A 45 0.95 -44.41 -19.86
C LEU A 45 1.47 -43.79 -18.54
N ARG A 46 1.75 -42.48 -18.52
CA ARG A 46 2.29 -41.84 -17.32
C ARG A 46 1.19 -41.51 -16.31
N ASN A 47 -0.02 -41.32 -16.79
CA ASN A 47 -1.19 -41.10 -15.91
C ASN A 47 -1.58 -42.39 -15.17
N PHE A 48 -1.44 -43.56 -15.82
CA PHE A 48 -1.70 -44.86 -15.20
C PHE A 48 -0.68 -45.18 -14.11
N LYS A 49 0.60 -44.89 -14.31
CA LYS A 49 1.66 -45.08 -13.30
C LYS A 49 1.43 -44.18 -12.05
N ARG A 50 1.00 -42.93 -12.25
CA ARG A 50 0.69 -42.00 -11.14
C ARG A 50 -0.52 -42.46 -10.33
N TRP A 51 -1.54 -43.02 -10.98
CA TRP A 51 -2.72 -43.58 -10.31
C TRP A 51 -2.37 -44.80 -9.44
N PHE A 52 -1.49 -45.66 -9.93
CA PHE A 52 -1.02 -46.85 -9.19
C PHE A 52 -0.17 -46.50 -7.96
N PHE A 53 0.68 -45.45 -8.06
CA PHE A 53 1.45 -44.96 -6.92
C PHE A 53 0.58 -44.19 -5.89
N ALA A 54 -0.52 -43.61 -6.28
CA ALA A 54 -1.45 -42.92 -5.36
C ALA A 54 -2.29 -43.89 -4.49
N LEU A 55 -2.45 -45.15 -4.91
CA LEU A 55 -3.17 -46.18 -4.17
C LEU A 55 -2.39 -46.79 -2.98
N GLY A 56 -1.06 -46.62 -2.95
CA GLY A 56 -0.18 -47.14 -1.90
C GLY A 56 0.53 -46.09 -1.06
N ALA A 57 0.22 -44.81 -1.28
CA ALA A 57 0.85 -43.72 -0.49
C ALA A 57 0.11 -43.60 0.86
N GLU A 58 0.88 -43.73 1.95
CA GLU A 58 0.43 -43.27 3.26
C GLU A 58 -0.06 -41.80 3.14
N PRO A 59 -1.11 -41.44 3.93
CA PRO A 59 -1.57 -40.04 3.89
C PRO A 59 -0.40 -39.15 4.21
N ALA A 60 0.00 -38.34 3.21
CA ALA A 60 1.01 -37.33 3.40
C ALA A 60 0.63 -36.47 4.60
N PRO A 61 1.60 -36.04 5.43
CA PRO A 61 1.31 -35.22 6.60
C PRO A 61 0.46 -34.06 6.13
N THR A 62 -0.62 -33.81 6.88
CA THR A 62 -1.60 -32.75 6.63
C THR A 62 -0.87 -31.48 6.21
N HIS A 63 -0.91 -31.19 4.91
CA HIS A 63 -0.40 -29.93 4.40
C HIS A 63 -1.20 -28.84 5.09
N THR A 64 -0.58 -28.14 6.03
CA THR A 64 -1.03 -26.83 6.45
C THR A 64 -1.39 -26.07 5.17
N LYS A 65 -2.64 -25.63 5.08
CA LYS A 65 -3.11 -24.95 3.86
C LYS A 65 -2.12 -23.88 3.51
N ALA A 66 -1.67 -23.82 2.27
CA ALA A 66 -0.73 -22.80 1.82
C ALA A 66 -1.21 -21.35 2.12
N SER A 67 -2.52 -21.18 2.31
CA SER A 67 -3.16 -19.96 2.81
C SER A 67 -2.87 -19.63 4.29
N GLU A 68 -2.47 -20.61 5.10
CA GLU A 68 -2.09 -20.40 6.52
C GLU A 68 -0.59 -20.14 6.67
N GLN A 69 0.21 -20.39 5.63
CA GLN A 69 1.65 -20.07 5.58
C GLN A 69 1.95 -18.76 4.85
N LEU A 70 0.98 -18.17 4.21
CA LEU A 70 1.08 -16.81 3.72
C LEU A 70 0.71 -15.88 4.88
N ASP A 71 1.65 -15.66 5.79
CA ASP A 71 1.59 -14.50 6.67
C ASP A 71 1.38 -13.29 5.77
N ARG A 72 0.15 -12.78 5.78
CA ARG A 72 -0.21 -11.59 4.99
C ARG A 72 0.66 -10.46 5.49
N SER A 73 1.52 -9.96 4.61
CA SER A 73 2.34 -8.79 4.92
C SER A 73 1.45 -7.63 5.32
N PRO A 74 1.59 -7.06 6.53
CA PRO A 74 0.77 -5.95 6.99
C PRO A 74 0.86 -4.77 6.01
N ILE A 75 -0.24 -4.07 5.78
CA ILE A 75 -0.28 -2.89 4.94
C ILE A 75 -0.44 -1.66 5.83
N ILE A 76 0.55 -0.79 5.81
CA ILE A 76 0.55 0.50 6.50
C ILE A 76 0.21 1.57 5.48
N LEU A 77 -0.84 2.35 5.74
CA LEU A 77 -1.24 3.50 4.93
C LEU A 77 -0.74 4.79 5.58
N ALA A 78 0.14 5.51 4.92
CA ALA A 78 0.48 6.88 5.26
C ALA A 78 -0.43 7.84 4.49
N ALA A 79 -1.39 8.46 5.16
CA ALA A 79 -2.23 9.50 4.58
C ALA A 79 -1.56 10.87 4.76
N VAL A 80 -1.07 11.44 3.66
CA VAL A 80 -0.20 12.61 3.65
C VAL A 80 -0.86 13.75 2.89
N ASP A 81 -1.01 14.89 3.54
CA ASP A 81 -1.43 16.13 2.89
C ASP A 81 -0.17 16.91 2.47
N VAL A 82 0.32 16.64 1.27
CA VAL A 82 1.57 17.22 0.77
C VAL A 82 1.47 18.71 0.47
N ASP A 83 0.25 19.21 0.20
CA ASP A 83 0.04 20.59 -0.25
C ASP A 83 -0.15 21.56 0.92
N ASN A 84 -0.79 21.10 2.01
CA ASN A 84 -1.26 22.01 3.05
C ASN A 84 -0.73 21.67 4.47
N ALA A 85 0.02 20.59 4.65
CA ALA A 85 0.57 20.26 5.95
C ALA A 85 1.86 21.06 6.21
N ALA A 86 2.02 21.52 7.46
CA ALA A 86 3.26 22.18 7.88
C ALA A 86 4.47 21.22 7.77
N PRO A 87 5.65 21.73 7.39
CA PRO A 87 6.86 20.90 7.27
C PRO A 87 7.17 20.07 8.53
N GLU A 88 6.99 20.65 9.70
CA GLU A 88 7.24 19.99 10.99
C GLU A 88 6.29 18.81 11.22
N LEU A 89 5.05 18.92 10.74
CA LEU A 89 4.09 17.82 10.78
C LEU A 89 4.47 16.72 9.80
N LEU A 90 4.88 17.08 8.58
CA LEU A 90 5.34 16.14 7.57
C LEU A 90 6.57 15.35 8.04
N ASP A 91 7.50 16.00 8.73
CA ASP A 91 8.69 15.35 9.26
C ASP A 91 8.36 14.38 10.40
N LYS A 92 7.48 14.79 11.32
CA LYS A 92 6.99 13.91 12.39
C LYS A 92 6.18 12.74 11.87
N LEU A 93 5.34 12.98 10.87
CA LEU A 93 4.57 11.94 10.21
C LEU A 93 5.53 10.91 9.56
N ARG A 94 6.55 11.39 8.87
CA ARG A 94 7.59 10.55 8.26
C ARG A 94 8.29 9.68 9.30
N GLU A 95 8.69 10.26 10.43
CA GLU A 95 9.35 9.52 11.50
C GLU A 95 8.43 8.49 12.16
N SER A 96 7.16 8.82 12.36
CA SER A 96 6.15 7.89 12.89
C SER A 96 5.92 6.71 11.96
N VAL A 97 5.76 6.98 10.65
CA VAL A 97 5.64 5.93 9.63
C VAL A 97 6.89 5.04 9.62
N ARG A 98 8.08 5.63 9.65
CA ARG A 98 9.34 4.88 9.69
C ARG A 98 9.39 3.91 10.88
N ARG A 99 9.01 4.38 12.07
CA ARG A 99 9.00 3.54 13.30
C ARG A 99 8.01 2.38 13.19
N ILE A 100 6.81 2.65 12.68
CA ILE A 100 5.77 1.61 12.55
C ILE A 100 6.19 0.56 11.52
N VAL A 101 6.72 0.97 10.36
CA VAL A 101 7.22 0.04 9.34
C VAL A 101 8.40 -0.81 9.86
N LEU A 102 9.27 -0.23 10.71
CA LEU A 102 10.36 -0.97 11.35
C LEU A 102 9.86 -2.01 12.37
N ALA A 103 8.77 -1.70 13.08
CA ALA A 103 8.19 -2.60 14.07
C ALA A 103 7.45 -3.79 13.44
N GLU A 104 7.07 -3.69 12.17
CA GLU A 104 6.31 -4.71 11.44
C GLU A 104 7.16 -5.33 10.31
N PRO A 105 7.93 -6.38 10.57
CA PRO A 105 8.75 -7.03 9.56
C PRO A 105 7.92 -7.52 8.38
N GLY A 106 8.37 -7.18 7.18
CA GLY A 106 7.63 -7.54 5.97
C GLY A 106 6.48 -6.58 5.59
N ALA A 107 6.17 -5.55 6.40
CA ALA A 107 5.12 -4.60 6.10
C ALA A 107 5.32 -3.91 4.74
N ARG A 108 4.20 -3.64 4.08
CA ARG A 108 4.10 -2.85 2.86
C ARG A 108 3.63 -1.44 3.22
N LEU A 109 4.21 -0.44 2.61
CA LEU A 109 3.84 0.96 2.82
C LEU A 109 3.09 1.49 1.61
N ALA A 110 1.85 1.92 1.81
CA ALA A 110 1.08 2.69 0.84
C ALA A 110 1.09 4.16 1.27
N CYS A 111 1.59 5.06 0.43
CA CYS A 111 1.51 6.50 0.65
C CYS A 111 0.35 7.04 -0.17
N ALA A 112 -0.62 7.69 0.47
CA ALA A 112 -1.76 8.28 -0.21
C ALA A 112 -1.90 9.78 0.11
N SER A 113 -2.27 10.54 -0.90
CA SER A 113 -2.76 11.91 -0.76
C SER A 113 -4.16 12.01 -1.34
N VAL A 114 -5.00 12.84 -0.75
CA VAL A 114 -6.37 13.05 -1.24
C VAL A 114 -6.50 14.43 -1.84
N MET A 115 -6.79 14.48 -3.12
CA MET A 115 -7.15 15.69 -3.84
C MET A 115 -8.65 15.92 -3.70
N LYS A 116 -9.02 16.98 -3.01
CA LYS A 116 -10.42 17.33 -2.84
C LYS A 116 -10.96 17.92 -4.14
N ILE A 117 -12.00 17.27 -4.68
CA ILE A 117 -12.71 17.74 -5.87
C ILE A 117 -14.11 18.27 -5.49
N ALA A 118 -14.57 19.33 -6.15
CA ALA A 118 -15.92 19.80 -5.98
C ALA A 118 -16.92 18.85 -6.68
N ARG A 119 -18.10 18.69 -6.09
CA ARG A 119 -19.17 17.87 -6.70
C ARG A 119 -19.79 18.49 -7.95
N ILE A 120 -19.68 19.81 -8.12
CA ILE A 120 -20.33 20.59 -9.16
C ILE A 120 -19.25 21.48 -9.79
N GLY A 121 -18.98 21.24 -11.07
CA GLY A 121 -18.00 21.98 -11.87
C GLY A 121 -16.84 21.09 -12.30
N MET A 122 -16.24 21.42 -13.44
CA MET A 122 -14.93 20.87 -13.79
C MET A 122 -13.94 21.62 -12.89
N ASP A 123 -13.50 20.98 -11.82
CA ASP A 123 -12.35 21.46 -11.08
C ASP A 123 -11.16 21.50 -12.04
N ASP A 124 -10.41 22.57 -11.98
CA ASP A 124 -9.18 22.72 -12.75
C ASP A 124 -8.24 21.59 -12.34
N LEU A 125 -8.24 20.50 -13.10
CA LEU A 125 -7.32 19.37 -12.93
C LEU A 125 -5.87 19.76 -13.27
N VAL A 126 -5.71 20.98 -13.77
CA VAL A 126 -4.44 21.62 -14.10
C VAL A 126 -4.26 22.90 -13.26
N ASP A 127 -3.04 23.20 -12.92
CA ASP A 127 -2.68 24.47 -12.28
C ASP A 127 -2.63 25.64 -13.29
N GLU A 128 -2.31 26.83 -12.79
CA GLU A 128 -2.15 28.05 -13.61
C GLU A 128 -1.05 27.90 -14.68
N ASP A 129 -0.09 26.98 -14.47
CA ASP A 129 0.99 26.66 -15.41
C ASP A 129 0.62 25.53 -16.40
N GLY A 130 -0.63 25.03 -16.38
CA GLY A 130 -1.09 23.93 -17.22
C GLY A 130 -0.59 22.53 -16.81
N ARG A 131 -0.06 22.38 -15.58
CA ARG A 131 0.43 21.11 -15.05
C ARG A 131 -0.68 20.39 -14.32
N SER A 132 -0.75 19.07 -14.49
CA SER A 132 -1.71 18.22 -13.78
C SER A 132 -1.45 18.25 -12.27
N ARG A 133 -2.44 18.69 -11.48
CA ARG A 133 -2.41 18.67 -10.02
C ARG A 133 -2.21 17.25 -9.46
N HIS A 134 -2.79 16.25 -10.12
CA HIS A 134 -2.58 14.84 -9.79
C HIS A 134 -1.10 14.45 -9.86
N VAL A 135 -0.41 14.86 -10.94
CA VAL A 135 1.02 14.57 -11.12
C VAL A 135 1.85 15.29 -10.06
N GLN A 136 1.53 16.54 -9.73
CA GLN A 136 2.24 17.30 -8.70
C GLN A 136 2.11 16.64 -7.32
N GLN A 137 0.90 16.21 -6.94
CA GLN A 137 0.69 15.49 -5.68
C GLN A 137 1.45 14.16 -5.65
N LEU A 138 1.45 13.42 -6.76
CA LEU A 138 2.21 12.17 -6.87
C LEU A 138 3.72 12.40 -6.70
N VAL A 139 4.26 13.46 -7.32
CA VAL A 139 5.66 13.86 -7.17
C VAL A 139 5.96 14.27 -5.73
N GLY A 140 5.08 15.07 -5.12
CA GLY A 140 5.18 15.46 -3.71
C GLY A 140 5.21 14.27 -2.76
N LEU A 141 4.33 13.28 -2.95
CA LEU A 141 4.31 12.03 -2.19
C LEU A 141 5.61 11.24 -2.33
N LYS A 142 6.11 11.08 -3.56
CA LYS A 142 7.38 10.40 -3.81
C LYS A 142 8.56 11.11 -3.16
N HIS A 143 8.58 12.44 -3.23
CA HIS A 143 9.60 13.25 -2.57
C HIS A 143 9.54 13.10 -1.04
N TRP A 144 8.34 13.18 -0.46
CA TRP A 144 8.13 12.99 0.97
C TRP A 144 8.56 11.61 1.47
N ALA A 145 8.26 10.54 0.73
CA ALA A 145 8.56 9.17 1.11
C ALA A 145 10.02 8.74 0.84
N ARG A 146 10.76 9.48 0.02
CA ARG A 146 12.13 9.14 -0.39
C ARG A 146 13.08 8.82 0.77
N PRO A 147 13.10 9.58 1.90
CA PRO A 147 13.95 9.25 3.04
C PRO A 147 13.55 7.93 3.72
N ILE A 148 12.25 7.59 3.75
CA ILE A 148 11.75 6.32 4.29
C ILE A 148 12.24 5.16 3.42
N SER A 149 12.01 5.25 2.11
CA SER A 149 12.41 4.22 1.15
C SER A 149 13.91 3.91 1.23
N LYS A 150 14.74 4.96 1.24
CA LYS A 150 16.20 4.80 1.35
C LYS A 150 16.62 4.26 2.72
N GLY A 151 16.05 4.78 3.79
CA GLY A 151 16.43 4.40 5.17
C GLY A 151 16.01 2.98 5.55
N LEU A 152 14.95 2.46 4.96
CA LEU A 152 14.43 1.11 5.23
C LEU A 152 14.70 0.11 4.10
N ASN A 153 15.39 0.54 3.05
CA ASN A 153 15.66 -0.27 1.85
C ASN A 153 14.38 -0.93 1.31
N LEU A 154 13.29 -0.14 1.24
CA LEU A 154 12.02 -0.62 0.68
C LEU A 154 12.15 -0.68 -0.83
N ASP A 155 11.93 -1.87 -1.38
CA ASP A 155 11.86 -2.10 -2.81
C ASP A 155 10.53 -1.59 -3.42
N ASP A 156 10.47 -1.53 -4.75
CA ASP A 156 9.27 -1.08 -5.48
C ASP A 156 8.03 -1.98 -5.25
N GLY A 157 8.25 -3.19 -4.72
CA GLY A 157 7.15 -4.12 -4.38
C GLY A 157 6.52 -3.83 -3.02
N ARG A 158 7.23 -3.12 -2.13
CA ARG A 158 6.80 -2.83 -0.77
C ARG A 158 6.36 -1.39 -0.55
N LEU A 159 6.57 -0.50 -1.51
CA LEU A 159 6.19 0.92 -1.45
C LEU A 159 5.32 1.29 -2.63
N THR A 160 4.12 1.81 -2.37
CA THR A 160 3.18 2.26 -3.41
C THR A 160 2.70 3.69 -3.16
N PHE A 161 2.28 4.37 -4.23
CA PHE A 161 1.83 5.76 -4.18
C PHE A 161 0.46 5.90 -4.82
N HIS A 162 -0.42 6.64 -4.15
CA HIS A 162 -1.80 6.81 -4.57
C HIS A 162 -2.23 8.27 -4.41
N VAL A 163 -2.83 8.84 -5.44
CA VAL A 163 -3.54 10.11 -5.37
C VAL A 163 -5.02 9.79 -5.52
N LEU A 164 -5.77 10.04 -4.46
CA LEU A 164 -7.21 9.79 -4.41
C LEU A 164 -7.94 11.08 -4.74
N GLU A 165 -8.95 11.00 -5.60
CA GLU A 165 -9.80 12.12 -5.95
C GLU A 165 -11.17 11.93 -5.31
N ALA A 166 -11.57 12.83 -4.41
CA ALA A 166 -12.83 12.69 -3.70
C ALA A 166 -13.37 14.03 -3.17
N PRO A 167 -14.68 14.16 -3.02
CA PRO A 167 -15.27 15.34 -2.40
C PRO A 167 -15.05 15.39 -0.88
N ASP A 168 -14.90 14.23 -0.24
CA ASP A 168 -14.63 14.10 1.19
C ASP A 168 -13.35 13.31 1.47
N VAL A 169 -12.44 13.93 2.20
CA VAL A 169 -11.09 13.40 2.45
C VAL A 169 -11.13 12.19 3.39
N ALA A 170 -11.93 12.26 4.45
CA ALA A 170 -11.97 11.20 5.45
C ALA A 170 -12.59 9.92 4.86
N THR A 171 -13.71 10.06 4.16
CA THR A 171 -14.37 8.97 3.45
C THR A 171 -13.43 8.30 2.45
N ALA A 172 -12.66 9.08 1.68
CA ALA A 172 -11.70 8.54 0.72
C ALA A 172 -10.62 7.68 1.39
N ILE A 173 -10.08 8.15 2.53
CA ILE A 173 -9.06 7.41 3.29
C ILE A 173 -9.64 6.10 3.83
N VAL A 174 -10.82 6.15 4.46
CA VAL A 174 -11.48 4.98 5.05
C VAL A 174 -11.85 3.95 3.98
N GLU A 175 -12.43 4.37 2.87
CA GLU A 175 -12.77 3.47 1.76
C GLU A 175 -11.51 2.85 1.13
N PHE A 176 -10.46 3.64 0.92
CA PHE A 176 -9.19 3.12 0.42
C PHE A 176 -8.63 2.06 1.37
N ALA A 177 -8.62 2.35 2.68
CA ALA A 177 -8.13 1.42 3.69
C ALA A 177 -8.94 0.11 3.69
N ARG A 178 -10.27 0.19 3.63
CA ARG A 178 -11.18 -0.97 3.58
C ARG A 178 -10.97 -1.81 2.31
N ARG A 179 -10.95 -1.18 1.13
CA ARG A 179 -10.78 -1.87 -0.16
C ARG A 179 -9.43 -2.58 -0.28
N ASN A 180 -8.37 -1.99 0.28
CA ASN A 180 -7.02 -2.54 0.24
C ASN A 180 -6.66 -3.35 1.49
N GLN A 181 -7.61 -3.53 2.41
CA GLN A 181 -7.41 -4.26 3.65
C GLN A 181 -6.19 -3.73 4.43
N VAL A 182 -6.10 -2.44 4.61
CA VAL A 182 -5.04 -1.78 5.38
C VAL A 182 -5.13 -2.20 6.85
N ASP A 183 -4.00 -2.49 7.47
CA ASP A 183 -3.92 -2.91 8.87
C ASP A 183 -3.67 -1.73 9.80
N HIS A 184 -3.04 -0.65 9.28
CA HIS A 184 -2.72 0.52 10.08
C HIS A 184 -2.71 1.80 9.23
N ILE A 185 -3.47 2.80 9.65
CA ILE A 185 -3.45 4.15 9.06
C ILE A 185 -2.58 5.06 9.91
N VAL A 186 -1.66 5.80 9.29
CA VAL A 186 -0.86 6.84 9.94
C VAL A 186 -1.15 8.17 9.24
N MET A 187 -1.64 9.14 9.97
CA MET A 187 -2.04 10.43 9.42
C MET A 187 -1.69 11.60 10.32
N GLY A 188 -1.57 12.79 9.73
CA GLY A 188 -1.38 14.01 10.49
C GLY A 188 -2.71 14.58 11.02
N ALA A 189 -2.70 15.12 12.22
CA ALA A 189 -3.77 16.02 12.69
C ALA A 189 -3.39 17.45 12.35
N ARG A 190 -4.19 18.14 11.52
CA ARG A 190 -4.11 19.58 11.44
C ARG A 190 -4.68 20.16 12.74
N GLY A 191 -3.82 20.77 13.57
CA GLY A 191 -4.31 21.62 14.63
C GLY A 191 -4.88 22.90 13.99
N ALA A 192 -6.20 23.08 14.05
CA ALA A 192 -6.74 24.42 13.86
C ALA A 192 -6.06 25.35 14.88
N SER A 193 -5.57 26.49 14.40
CA SER A 193 -4.94 27.53 15.19
C SER A 193 -5.61 27.73 16.55
N GLY A 194 -4.92 27.43 17.65
CA GLY A 194 -5.27 27.84 18.99
C GLY A 194 -5.99 26.84 19.90
N LEU A 195 -6.73 25.87 19.42
CA LEU A 195 -7.45 24.89 20.25
C LEU A 195 -6.77 23.53 20.24
N ARG A 196 -5.69 23.39 20.98
CA ARG A 196 -4.77 22.25 21.04
C ARG A 196 -5.37 20.92 21.54
N ARG A 197 -6.64 20.89 21.94
CA ARG A 197 -7.24 19.71 22.61
C ARG A 197 -7.98 18.77 21.67
N TYR A 198 -8.32 19.18 20.45
CA TYR A 198 -9.18 18.40 19.57
C TYR A 198 -8.45 17.85 18.35
N LEU A 199 -8.86 16.67 17.91
CA LEU A 199 -8.53 16.14 16.59
C LEU A 199 -9.21 17.02 15.54
N GLY A 200 -8.57 17.22 14.37
CA GLY A 200 -9.24 17.85 13.24
C GLY A 200 -10.42 17.01 12.74
N SER A 201 -11.36 17.62 12.01
CA SER A 201 -12.56 16.93 11.50
C SER A 201 -12.22 15.65 10.72
N VAL A 202 -11.24 15.71 9.79
CA VAL A 202 -10.81 14.55 9.00
C VAL A 202 -10.24 13.44 9.89
N SER A 203 -9.32 13.76 10.80
CA SER A 203 -8.72 12.75 11.67
C SER A 203 -9.71 12.15 12.65
N SER A 204 -10.66 12.95 13.18
CA SER A 204 -11.71 12.45 14.04
C SER A 204 -12.63 11.47 13.32
N GLN A 205 -13.01 11.79 12.09
CA GLN A 205 -13.86 10.93 11.27
C GLN A 205 -13.14 9.63 10.87
N VAL A 206 -11.87 9.71 10.44
CA VAL A 206 -11.08 8.52 10.10
C VAL A 206 -10.94 7.60 11.32
N VAL A 207 -10.68 8.15 12.52
CA VAL A 207 -10.59 7.35 13.75
C VAL A 207 -11.94 6.67 14.09
N ALA A 208 -13.05 7.36 13.87
CA ALA A 208 -14.38 6.84 14.19
C ALA A 208 -14.87 5.76 13.21
N GLU A 209 -14.47 5.84 11.93
CA GLU A 209 -15.03 5.01 10.85
C GLU A 209 -14.09 3.90 10.36
N SER A 210 -12.80 3.91 10.76
CA SER A 210 -11.83 2.90 10.32
C SER A 210 -11.99 1.57 11.03
N ASP A 211 -11.86 0.49 10.27
CA ASP A 211 -11.89 -0.89 10.78
C ASP A 211 -10.49 -1.39 11.21
N CYS A 212 -9.46 -0.53 11.15
CA CYS A 212 -8.06 -0.86 11.46
C CYS A 212 -7.46 0.13 12.46
N SER A 213 -6.23 -0.13 12.89
CA SER A 213 -5.50 0.77 13.79
C SER A 213 -5.26 2.14 13.14
N VAL A 214 -5.39 3.22 13.91
CA VAL A 214 -5.13 4.58 13.43
C VAL A 214 -4.16 5.30 14.36
N THR A 215 -3.04 5.76 13.82
CA THR A 215 -2.10 6.65 14.51
C THR A 215 -2.26 8.07 13.99
N VAL A 216 -2.60 8.99 14.88
CA VAL A 216 -2.72 10.42 14.57
C VAL A 216 -1.51 11.17 15.11
N VAL A 217 -0.72 11.73 14.20
CA VAL A 217 0.52 12.45 14.49
C VAL A 217 0.23 13.95 14.60
N ARG A 218 0.77 14.60 15.64
CA ARG A 218 0.65 16.05 15.85
C ARG A 218 2.02 16.72 15.77
N ALA A 219 2.07 17.92 15.21
CA ALA A 219 3.23 18.78 15.36
C ALA A 219 3.42 19.14 16.85
N ALA A 220 4.66 19.17 17.36
CA ALA A 220 4.90 19.71 18.69
C ALA A 220 4.66 21.23 18.60
N VAL A 221 3.99 21.73 19.60
CA VAL A 221 3.93 23.17 19.80
C VAL A 221 5.10 23.53 20.70
N PRO A 222 5.92 24.54 20.34
CA PRO A 222 6.90 25.09 21.26
C PRO A 222 6.19 25.49 22.57
N LEU A 223 6.70 25.04 23.70
CA LEU A 223 6.28 25.60 25.00
C LEU A 223 6.58 27.11 24.96
N PRO A 224 5.65 27.97 25.44
CA PRO A 224 5.99 29.37 25.64
C PRO A 224 7.23 29.42 26.55
N PRO A 225 8.13 30.39 26.34
CA PRO A 225 9.26 30.58 27.24
C PRO A 225 8.71 30.64 28.68
N ALA A 226 9.35 29.90 29.58
CA ALA A 226 8.99 29.99 31.00
C ALA A 226 9.19 31.46 31.37
N ASP A 227 8.11 32.08 31.89
CA ASP A 227 8.22 33.42 32.47
C ASP A 227 9.32 33.35 33.55
N GLU A 228 10.42 34.03 33.34
CA GLU A 228 11.43 34.19 34.38
C GLU A 228 10.73 34.88 35.57
N PRO A 229 10.80 34.35 36.79
CA PRO A 229 10.29 35.04 37.94
C PRO A 229 11.14 36.30 38.15
N GLY A 230 10.47 37.48 37.99
CA GLY A 230 11.05 38.79 38.31
C GLY A 230 11.23 39.01 39.82
#